data_37ff90029b633f2145a23234225011a5
#
_entry.id   37ff90029b633f2145a23234225011a5
#
_cell.length_a   1.000
_cell.length_b   1.000
_cell.length_c   1.000
_cell.angle_alpha   90.00
_cell.angle_beta   90.00
_cell.angle_gamma   90.00
#
_symmetry.space_group_name_H-M   'P 1'
#
loop_
_entity.id
_entity.type
_entity.pdbx_description
1 polymer ?
#
loop_
_entity_poly.entity_id
_entity_poly.type
_entity_poly.pdbx_seq_one_letter_code
_entity_poly.pdbx_strand_id
1 'polypeptide(L)'
;MVSNHARNEIEDHLGHVPSWIDSLAEPASDHSWGLVRDLEFGETELTAREKALIGVGVAAAIKCPYCTDFHKAEARMEDVTDEELAEAVNLASNTQYFSTVLHGSEVDIEEFTAETAEIVEYIENQRAAPAGAD
;
A
#
# COMPACT_ATOMS: atom_id res chain seq x y z
N MET A 1 -18.80 -13.53 -16.06
CA MET A 1 -18.19 -12.57 -17.03
C MET A 1 -18.50 -11.16 -16.55
N VAL A 2 -17.53 -10.27 -16.65
CA VAL A 2 -17.71 -8.84 -16.36
C VAL A 2 -18.78 -8.27 -17.27
N SER A 3 -19.61 -7.33 -16.77
CA SER A 3 -20.65 -6.68 -17.58
C SER A 3 -20.04 -5.91 -18.77
N ASN A 4 -20.82 -5.72 -19.82
CA ASN A 4 -20.38 -4.91 -20.96
C ASN A 4 -20.11 -3.45 -20.54
N HIS A 5 -20.83 -2.95 -19.54
CA HIS A 5 -20.61 -1.62 -19.01
C HIS A 5 -19.21 -1.50 -18.38
N ALA A 6 -18.86 -2.40 -17.47
CA ALA A 6 -17.54 -2.40 -16.86
C ALA A 6 -16.41 -2.64 -17.87
N ARG A 7 -16.63 -3.50 -18.89
CA ARG A 7 -15.64 -3.68 -19.97
C ARG A 7 -15.38 -2.39 -20.75
N ASN A 8 -16.41 -1.65 -21.09
CA ASN A 8 -16.26 -0.37 -21.78
C ASN A 8 -15.53 0.64 -20.91
N GLU A 9 -15.88 0.74 -19.61
CA GLU A 9 -15.16 1.61 -18.67
C GLU A 9 -13.68 1.23 -18.53
N ILE A 10 -13.38 -0.07 -18.44
CA ILE A 10 -11.99 -0.56 -18.36
C ILE A 10 -11.22 -0.18 -19.62
N GLU A 11 -11.81 -0.38 -20.80
CA GLU A 11 -11.19 -0.03 -22.08
C GLU A 11 -10.94 1.49 -22.18
N ASP A 12 -11.91 2.30 -21.75
CA ASP A 12 -11.79 3.75 -21.75
C ASP A 12 -10.69 4.26 -20.80
N HIS A 13 -10.52 3.61 -19.64
CA HIS A 13 -9.52 4.03 -18.64
C HIS A 13 -8.12 3.47 -18.92
N LEU A 14 -8.03 2.21 -19.33
CA LEU A 14 -6.76 1.49 -19.49
C LEU A 14 -6.30 1.34 -20.94
N GLY A 15 -7.14 1.71 -21.91
CA GLY A 15 -6.88 1.51 -23.35
C GLY A 15 -6.91 0.04 -23.79
N HIS A 16 -7.18 -0.88 -22.86
CA HIS A 16 -7.17 -2.32 -23.08
C HIS A 16 -7.94 -3.03 -21.96
N VAL A 17 -8.70 -4.06 -22.31
CA VAL A 17 -9.33 -4.94 -21.31
C VAL A 17 -8.38 -6.11 -21.00
N PRO A 18 -7.77 -6.17 -19.81
CA PRO A 18 -6.85 -7.25 -19.48
C PRO A 18 -7.55 -8.62 -19.51
N SER A 19 -6.87 -9.64 -20.03
CA SER A 19 -7.46 -10.98 -20.18
C SER A 19 -7.87 -11.64 -18.85
N TRP A 20 -7.19 -11.30 -17.76
CA TRP A 20 -7.50 -11.83 -16.42
C TRP A 20 -8.83 -11.32 -15.84
N ILE A 21 -9.39 -10.25 -16.39
CA ILE A 21 -10.69 -9.70 -15.97
C ILE A 21 -11.80 -10.78 -16.03
N ASP A 22 -11.72 -11.68 -16.99
CA ASP A 22 -12.69 -12.78 -17.12
C ASP A 22 -12.55 -13.86 -16.03
N SER A 23 -11.48 -13.82 -15.23
CA SER A 23 -11.32 -14.68 -14.05
C SER A 23 -12.09 -14.19 -12.84
N LEU A 24 -12.63 -12.96 -12.86
CA LEU A 24 -13.45 -12.44 -11.78
C LEU A 24 -14.82 -13.11 -11.76
N ALA A 25 -15.28 -13.47 -10.56
CA ALA A 25 -16.61 -14.02 -10.37
C ALA A 25 -17.68 -12.97 -10.74
N GLU A 26 -18.67 -13.37 -11.54
CA GLU A 26 -19.70 -12.47 -12.05
C GLU A 26 -20.38 -11.59 -10.98
N PRO A 27 -20.77 -12.09 -9.79
CA PRO A 27 -21.43 -11.28 -8.77
C PRO A 27 -20.54 -10.15 -8.20
N ALA A 28 -19.22 -10.25 -8.33
CA ALA A 28 -18.27 -9.31 -7.75
C ALA A 28 -17.48 -8.51 -8.78
N SER A 29 -17.56 -8.86 -10.07
CA SER A 29 -16.68 -8.31 -11.11
C SER A 29 -16.79 -6.80 -11.28
N ASP A 30 -17.99 -6.27 -11.33
CA ASP A 30 -18.22 -4.84 -11.50
C ASP A 30 -17.83 -4.06 -10.22
N HIS A 31 -18.03 -4.65 -9.03
CA HIS A 31 -17.56 -4.08 -7.77
C HIS A 31 -16.05 -4.09 -7.66
N SER A 32 -15.40 -5.16 -8.15
CA SER A 32 -13.92 -5.25 -8.16
C SER A 32 -13.33 -4.18 -9.08
N TRP A 33 -13.93 -3.94 -10.23
CA TRP A 33 -13.53 -2.81 -11.10
C TRP A 33 -13.74 -1.47 -10.42
N GLY A 34 -14.87 -1.30 -9.72
CA GLY A 34 -15.14 -0.08 -8.94
C GLY A 34 -14.05 0.21 -7.90
N LEU A 35 -13.50 -0.81 -7.22
CA LEU A 35 -12.38 -0.62 -6.30
C LEU A 35 -11.13 -0.11 -7.02
N VAL A 36 -10.81 -0.66 -8.19
CA VAL A 36 -9.65 -0.21 -8.97
C VAL A 36 -9.87 1.22 -9.47
N ARG A 37 -11.02 1.49 -10.10
CA ARG A 37 -11.35 2.80 -10.66
C ARG A 37 -11.39 3.91 -9.60
N ASP A 38 -12.10 3.67 -8.49
CA ASP A 38 -12.45 4.73 -7.56
C ASP A 38 -11.42 4.87 -6.42
N LEU A 39 -10.83 3.77 -5.96
CA LEU A 39 -9.85 3.81 -4.87
C LEU A 39 -8.42 3.87 -5.39
N GLU A 40 -8.05 3.04 -6.35
CA GLU A 40 -6.65 2.94 -6.80
C GLU A 40 -6.28 4.07 -7.75
N PHE A 41 -7.07 4.29 -8.81
CA PHE A 41 -6.81 5.36 -9.79
C PHE A 41 -7.53 6.67 -9.48
N GLY A 42 -8.60 6.65 -8.68
CA GLY A 42 -9.38 7.83 -8.35
C GLY A 42 -8.61 8.83 -7.48
N GLU A 43 -8.98 10.10 -7.57
CA GLU A 43 -8.50 11.13 -6.65
C GLU A 43 -9.14 10.92 -5.28
N THR A 44 -8.30 10.67 -4.26
CA THR A 44 -8.71 10.43 -2.87
C THR A 44 -7.75 11.17 -1.92
N GLU A 45 -7.85 10.91 -0.61
CA GLU A 45 -6.95 11.54 0.39
C GLU A 45 -5.47 11.18 0.19
N LEU A 46 -5.17 9.99 -0.33
CA LEU A 46 -3.80 9.61 -0.67
C LEU A 46 -3.50 9.96 -2.14
N THR A 47 -2.31 10.48 -2.37
CA THR A 47 -1.80 10.72 -3.72
C THR A 47 -1.56 9.39 -4.47
N ALA A 48 -1.55 9.43 -5.79
CA ALA A 48 -1.22 8.26 -6.61
C ALA A 48 0.16 7.69 -6.25
N ARG A 49 1.13 8.55 -5.96
CA ARG A 49 2.48 8.18 -5.52
C ARG A 49 2.47 7.42 -4.19
N GLU A 50 1.71 7.87 -3.21
CA GLU A 50 1.56 7.19 -1.92
C GLU A 50 0.89 5.82 -2.08
N LYS A 51 -0.17 5.74 -2.89
CA LYS A 51 -0.85 4.48 -3.20
C LYS A 51 0.09 3.47 -3.85
N ALA A 52 0.88 3.90 -4.83
CA ALA A 52 1.84 3.04 -5.51
C ALA A 52 2.92 2.50 -4.54
N LEU A 53 3.47 3.33 -3.66
CA LEU A 53 4.45 2.90 -2.65
C LEU A 53 3.85 1.93 -1.62
N ILE A 54 2.62 2.16 -1.17
CA ILE A 54 1.86 1.22 -0.33
C ILE A 54 1.68 -0.10 -1.07
N GLY A 55 1.24 -0.05 -2.33
CA GLY A 55 1.07 -1.23 -3.18
C GLY A 55 2.35 -2.04 -3.35
N VAL A 56 3.49 -1.39 -3.62
CA VAL A 56 4.81 -2.05 -3.71
C VAL A 56 5.17 -2.74 -2.39
N GLY A 57 4.99 -2.07 -1.26
CA GLY A 57 5.30 -2.65 0.05
C GLY A 57 4.43 -3.87 0.37
N VAL A 58 3.12 -3.76 0.15
CA VAL A 58 2.17 -4.87 0.36
C VAL A 58 2.47 -6.02 -0.58
N ALA A 59 2.67 -5.75 -1.89
CA ALA A 59 2.97 -6.76 -2.89
C ALA A 59 4.22 -7.57 -2.56
N ALA A 60 5.28 -6.90 -2.10
CA ALA A 60 6.51 -7.54 -1.65
C ALA A 60 6.26 -8.43 -0.42
N ALA A 61 5.51 -7.92 0.57
CA ALA A 61 5.21 -8.64 1.80
C ALA A 61 4.41 -9.93 1.56
N ILE A 62 3.40 -9.88 0.68
CA ILE A 62 2.59 -11.06 0.32
C ILE A 62 3.19 -11.92 -0.80
N LYS A 63 4.36 -11.52 -1.33
CA LYS A 63 5.10 -12.25 -2.39
C LYS A 63 4.29 -12.43 -3.69
N CYS A 64 3.54 -11.40 -4.08
CA CYS A 64 2.71 -11.39 -5.28
C CYS A 64 3.52 -10.84 -6.47
N PRO A 65 3.95 -11.65 -7.44
CA PRO A 65 4.71 -11.13 -8.58
C PRO A 65 3.89 -10.22 -9.48
N TYR A 66 2.60 -10.49 -9.65
CA TYR A 66 1.69 -9.67 -10.47
C TYR A 66 1.52 -8.27 -9.87
N CYS A 67 1.25 -8.22 -8.56
CA CYS A 67 1.07 -6.95 -7.84
C CYS A 67 2.37 -6.16 -7.79
N THR A 68 3.51 -6.84 -7.64
CA THR A 68 4.83 -6.18 -7.63
C THR A 68 5.12 -5.52 -8.98
N ASP A 69 4.85 -6.19 -10.08
CA ASP A 69 5.05 -5.64 -11.42
C ASP A 69 4.13 -4.45 -11.68
N PHE A 70 2.85 -4.60 -11.36
CA PHE A 70 1.84 -3.57 -11.54
C PHE A 70 2.15 -2.29 -10.72
N HIS A 71 2.33 -2.42 -9.41
CA HIS A 71 2.58 -1.25 -8.55
C HIS A 71 3.94 -0.59 -8.79
N LYS A 72 4.96 -1.33 -9.26
CA LYS A 72 6.20 -0.71 -9.71
C LYS A 72 6.01 0.10 -11.00
N ALA A 73 5.15 -0.35 -11.90
CA ALA A 73 4.81 0.42 -13.09
C ALA A 73 4.07 1.71 -12.71
N GLU A 74 3.09 1.64 -11.82
CA GLU A 74 2.41 2.83 -11.27
C GLU A 74 3.39 3.79 -10.61
N ALA A 75 4.27 3.29 -9.74
CA ALA A 75 5.26 4.09 -9.05
C ALA A 75 6.18 4.85 -10.02
N ARG A 76 6.58 4.23 -11.13
CA ARG A 76 7.38 4.90 -12.16
C ARG A 76 6.60 5.99 -12.90
N MET A 77 5.30 5.84 -13.10
CA MET A 77 4.47 6.91 -13.67
C MET A 77 4.38 8.13 -12.74
N GLU A 78 4.56 7.92 -11.44
CA GLU A 78 4.55 8.96 -10.41
C GLU A 78 5.98 9.41 -10.01
N ASP A 79 6.97 9.22 -10.87
CA ASP A 79 8.36 9.64 -10.69
C ASP A 79 9.02 9.10 -9.41
N VAL A 80 8.58 7.93 -8.93
CA VAL A 80 9.23 7.24 -7.80
C VAL A 80 10.57 6.66 -8.27
N THR A 81 11.63 6.97 -7.54
CA THR A 81 12.99 6.50 -7.87
C THR A 81 13.21 5.04 -7.48
N ASP A 82 14.25 4.43 -8.03
CA ASP A 82 14.63 3.06 -7.67
C ASP A 82 15.07 2.96 -6.19
N GLU A 83 15.67 4.03 -5.64
CA GLU A 83 16.02 4.14 -4.24
C GLU A 83 14.78 4.14 -3.34
N GLU A 84 13.76 4.91 -3.68
CA GLU A 84 12.49 4.95 -2.94
C GLU A 84 11.73 3.62 -3.03
N LEU A 85 11.77 2.95 -4.19
CA LEU A 85 11.23 1.59 -4.31
C LEU A 85 11.96 0.61 -3.39
N ALA A 86 13.28 0.70 -3.32
CA ALA A 86 14.08 -0.13 -2.42
C ALA A 86 13.74 0.16 -0.96
N GLU A 87 13.56 1.41 -0.57
CA GLU A 87 13.13 1.79 0.79
C GLU A 87 11.76 1.22 1.13
N ALA A 88 10.78 1.33 0.24
CA ALA A 88 9.44 0.77 0.44
C ALA A 88 9.47 -0.75 0.69
N VAL A 89 10.25 -1.49 -0.11
CA VAL A 89 10.44 -2.94 0.06
C VAL A 89 11.14 -3.27 1.39
N ASN A 90 12.18 -2.51 1.74
CA ASN A 90 12.91 -2.72 3.00
C ASN A 90 12.06 -2.38 4.22
N LEU A 91 11.23 -1.35 4.14
CA LEU A 91 10.28 -1.00 5.20
C LEU A 91 9.23 -2.10 5.40
N ALA A 92 8.71 -2.67 4.32
CA ALA A 92 7.80 -3.81 4.39
C ALA A 92 8.47 -5.04 5.03
N SER A 93 9.73 -5.31 4.67
CA SER A 93 10.54 -6.38 5.28
C SER A 93 10.75 -6.16 6.77
N ASN A 94 11.09 -4.93 7.18
CA ASN A 94 11.27 -4.56 8.57
C ASN A 94 9.96 -4.76 9.38
N THR A 95 8.83 -4.36 8.82
CA THR A 95 7.51 -4.56 9.45
C THR A 95 7.21 -6.04 9.65
N GLN A 96 7.49 -6.89 8.65
CA GLN A 96 7.32 -8.34 8.78
C GLN A 96 8.27 -8.96 9.80
N TYR A 97 9.52 -8.50 9.86
CA TYR A 97 10.50 -8.97 10.83
C TYR A 97 10.00 -8.74 12.25
N PHE A 98 9.62 -7.50 12.58
CA PHE A 98 9.11 -7.19 13.93
C PHE A 98 7.77 -7.87 14.21
N SER A 99 6.88 -7.98 13.25
CA SER A 99 5.64 -8.73 13.41
C SER A 99 5.92 -10.19 13.82
N THR A 100 6.88 -10.84 13.17
CA THR A 100 7.28 -12.21 13.50
C THR A 100 7.91 -12.31 14.89
N VAL A 101 8.80 -11.40 15.25
CA VAL A 101 9.46 -11.38 16.56
C VAL A 101 8.45 -11.16 17.68
N LEU A 102 7.62 -10.12 17.58
CA LEU A 102 6.65 -9.76 18.61
C LEU A 102 5.60 -10.85 18.79
N HIS A 103 5.06 -11.38 17.70
CA HIS A 103 4.09 -12.46 17.76
C HIS A 103 4.68 -13.76 18.29
N GLY A 104 5.87 -14.15 17.80
CA GLY A 104 6.53 -15.39 18.21
C GLY A 104 7.07 -15.34 19.64
N SER A 105 7.32 -14.15 20.18
CA SER A 105 7.71 -13.93 21.57
C SER A 105 6.51 -13.73 22.51
N GLU A 106 5.29 -13.83 21.98
CA GLU A 106 4.04 -13.67 22.75
C GLU A 106 3.99 -12.36 23.56
N VAL A 107 4.51 -11.25 22.94
CA VAL A 107 4.49 -9.93 23.58
C VAL A 107 3.03 -9.50 23.82
N ASP A 108 2.75 -9.05 25.03
CA ASP A 108 1.42 -8.60 25.42
C ASP A 108 1.02 -7.33 24.64
N ILE A 109 -0.13 -7.35 24.00
CA ILE A 109 -0.57 -6.26 23.13
C ILE A 109 -0.97 -4.99 23.92
N GLU A 110 -1.48 -5.14 25.13
CA GLU A 110 -1.87 -3.99 25.96
C GLU A 110 -0.64 -3.28 26.49
N GLU A 111 0.36 -4.04 26.95
CA GLU A 111 1.67 -3.52 27.38
C GLU A 111 2.37 -2.82 26.19
N PHE A 112 2.46 -3.48 25.04
CA PHE A 112 3.06 -2.90 23.82
C PHE A 112 2.37 -1.59 23.40
N THR A 113 1.06 -1.53 23.50
CA THR A 113 0.30 -0.32 23.15
C THR A 113 0.58 0.82 24.14
N ALA A 114 0.66 0.52 25.44
CA ALA A 114 1.00 1.51 26.47
C ALA A 114 2.41 2.08 26.27
N GLU A 115 3.40 1.20 26.07
CA GLU A 115 4.79 1.60 25.79
C GLU A 115 4.90 2.44 24.50
N THR A 116 4.14 2.09 23.46
CA THR A 116 4.11 2.86 22.20
C THR A 116 3.58 4.28 22.44
N ALA A 117 2.54 4.44 23.28
CA ALA A 117 2.01 5.76 23.62
C ALA A 117 3.05 6.62 24.38
N GLU A 118 3.78 6.04 25.30
CA GLU A 118 4.87 6.72 26.04
C GLU A 118 6.02 7.14 25.11
N ILE A 119 6.38 6.29 24.15
CA ILE A 119 7.40 6.61 23.13
C ILE A 119 6.95 7.78 22.26
N VAL A 120 5.70 7.77 21.80
CA VAL A 120 5.14 8.86 20.98
C VAL A 120 5.16 10.18 21.77
N GLU A 121 4.68 10.18 23.01
CA GLU A 121 4.68 11.37 23.87
C GLU A 121 6.11 11.91 24.06
N TYR A 122 7.08 11.04 24.32
CA TYR A 122 8.47 11.43 24.45
C TYR A 122 9.00 12.11 23.17
N ILE A 123 8.76 11.51 22.01
CA ILE A 123 9.23 12.05 20.73
C ILE A 123 8.57 13.40 20.42
N GLU A 124 7.27 13.53 20.69
CA GLU A 124 6.54 14.80 20.49
C GLU A 124 7.10 15.91 21.39
N ASN A 125 7.38 15.61 22.65
CA ASN A 125 8.00 16.55 23.60
C ASN A 125 9.40 16.98 23.13
N GLN A 126 10.21 16.06 22.59
CA GLN A 126 11.52 16.40 22.03
C GLN A 126 11.41 17.33 20.80
N ARG A 127 10.43 17.10 19.93
CA ARG A 127 10.19 17.95 18.76
C ARG A 127 9.66 19.34 19.11
N ALA A 128 8.90 19.46 20.21
CA ALA A 128 8.35 20.73 20.70
C ALA A 128 9.37 21.55 21.51
N ALA A 129 10.47 20.94 21.99
CA ALA A 129 11.52 21.64 22.68
C ALA A 129 12.25 22.60 21.72
N PRO A 130 12.50 23.88 22.10
CA PRO A 130 13.24 24.81 21.26
C PRO A 130 14.65 24.26 21.00
N ALA A 131 15.07 24.31 19.72
CA ALA A 131 16.41 23.90 19.29
C ALA A 131 17.45 24.68 20.12
N GLY A 132 18.17 23.95 20.99
CA GLY A 132 19.34 24.27 21.79
C GLY A 132 19.63 25.71 22.10
N ALA A 133 19.53 26.03 23.39
CA ALA A 133 20.49 26.96 24.02
C ALA A 133 21.75 26.13 24.37
N ASP A 134 22.73 26.16 23.49
CA ASP A 134 24.16 25.94 23.79
C ASP A 134 24.93 27.20 23.47
#